data_1b4c8d0696b9ba6fff7779cb0c5bd727
#
_entry.id   1b4c8d0696b9ba6fff7779cb0c5bd727
#
_cell.length_a   1.000
_cell.length_b   1.000
_cell.length_c   1.000
_cell.angle_alpha   90.00
_cell.angle_beta   90.00
_cell.angle_gamma   90.00
#
_symmetry.space_group_name_H-M   'P 1'
#
loop_
_entity.id
_entity.type
_entity.pdbx_description
1 polymer ?
#
loop_
_entity_poly.entity_id
_entity_poly.type
_entity_poly.pdbx_seq_one_letter_code
_entity_poly.pdbx_strand_id
1 'polypeptide(L)'
;HVVGLVVALVILWFLPETVTRTERRRLSLRLEVPAAERAVFWRVLVPSGMLFSLFDGVCLSIVPVFEVQDLKVTNYALVGAAGFLVLMSGALAQLVLRHLEPTPAIGWGLAVACVAFVGVIVGAPAQSATLVLASVTLTGAACGLVFKGGLDLATRIAPPQDRGKLISSYYV
;
A
#
# COMPACT_ATOMS: atom_id res chain seq x y z
N HIS A 1 10.07 10.36 -16.09
CA HIS A 1 11.00 9.92 -15.03
C HIS A 1 12.00 11.03 -14.65
N VAL A 2 12.57 11.78 -15.61
CA VAL A 2 13.54 12.88 -15.34
C VAL A 2 12.93 13.99 -14.48
N VAL A 3 11.69 14.41 -14.77
CA VAL A 3 10.97 15.44 -13.99
C VAL A 3 10.79 15.00 -12.54
N GLY A 4 10.40 13.73 -12.30
CA GLY A 4 10.26 13.18 -10.95
C GLY A 4 11.57 13.18 -10.17
N LEU A 5 12.68 12.86 -10.83
CA LEU A 5 14.01 12.89 -10.23
C LEU A 5 14.43 14.32 -9.85
N VAL A 6 14.19 15.30 -10.74
CA VAL A 6 14.50 16.72 -10.50
C VAL A 6 13.66 17.24 -9.32
N VAL A 7 12.37 16.94 -9.28
CA VAL A 7 11.48 17.33 -8.16
C VAL A 7 11.95 16.70 -6.85
N ALA A 8 12.32 15.41 -6.85
CA ALA A 8 12.84 14.74 -5.66
C ALA A 8 14.14 15.38 -5.16
N LEU A 9 15.08 15.72 -6.06
CA LEU A 9 16.33 16.41 -5.72
C LEU A 9 16.08 17.82 -5.17
N VAL A 10 15.13 18.56 -5.74
CA VAL A 10 14.75 19.90 -5.26
C VAL A 10 14.14 19.79 -3.86
N ILE A 11 13.23 18.84 -3.62
CA ILE A 11 12.64 18.62 -2.31
C ILE A 11 13.73 18.28 -1.29
N LEU A 12 14.66 17.37 -1.61
CA LEU A 12 15.76 17.00 -0.73
C LEU A 12 16.68 18.20 -0.40
N TRP A 13 16.85 19.13 -1.32
CA TRP A 13 17.65 20.34 -1.07
C TRP A 13 16.96 21.32 -0.11
N PHE A 14 15.64 21.47 -0.22
CA PHE A 14 14.87 22.39 0.62
C PHE A 14 14.40 21.79 1.95
N LEU A 15 14.52 20.46 2.14
CA LEU A 15 14.13 19.83 3.41
C LEU A 15 15.15 20.19 4.50
N PRO A 16 14.76 20.93 5.55
CA PRO A 16 15.64 21.15 6.69
C PRO A 16 15.91 19.82 7.39
N GLU A 17 17.18 19.56 7.69
CA GLU A 17 17.57 18.36 8.42
C GLU A 17 17.01 18.43 9.84
N THR A 18 15.95 17.65 10.09
CA THR A 18 15.24 17.63 11.38
C THR A 18 15.88 16.65 12.38
N VAL A 19 16.89 15.90 11.94
CA VAL A 19 17.58 14.91 12.77
C VAL A 19 18.86 15.52 13.33
N THR A 20 18.94 15.67 14.65
CA THR A 20 20.19 15.95 15.34
C THR A 20 21.14 14.79 15.07
N ARG A 21 22.27 15.06 14.41
CA ARG A 21 23.34 14.08 14.13
C ARG A 21 23.94 13.58 15.44
N THR A 22 23.31 12.60 16.05
CA THR A 22 23.90 11.85 17.14
C THR A 22 24.66 10.70 16.51
N GLU A 23 25.98 10.76 16.55
CA GLU A 23 26.97 9.78 16.11
C GLU A 23 26.77 9.10 14.75
N ARG A 24 27.84 9.00 13.96
CA ARG A 24 27.95 8.21 12.71
C ARG A 24 27.71 6.73 13.01
N ARG A 25 26.44 6.34 13.18
CA ARG A 25 26.08 4.94 13.29
C ARG A 25 26.33 4.30 11.93
N ARG A 26 27.21 3.29 11.88
CA ARG A 26 27.45 2.52 10.66
C ARG A 26 26.11 2.02 10.12
N LEU A 27 25.87 2.19 8.84
CA LEU A 27 24.71 1.62 8.11
C LEU A 27 24.72 0.10 8.35
N SER A 28 23.95 -0.38 9.29
CA SER A 28 23.72 -1.78 9.53
C SER A 28 22.47 -2.18 8.76
N LEU A 29 22.62 -2.99 7.72
CA LEU A 29 21.51 -3.61 6.99
C LEU A 29 20.81 -4.71 7.82
N ARG A 30 21.22 -4.92 9.08
CA ARG A 30 20.55 -5.90 9.95
C ARG A 30 19.25 -5.33 10.44
N LEU A 31 18.17 -6.04 10.12
CA LEU A 31 16.84 -5.83 10.65
C LEU A 31 16.84 -6.19 12.14
N GLU A 32 17.05 -5.21 13.00
CA GLU A 32 17.00 -5.40 14.45
C GLU A 32 15.57 -5.18 14.95
N VAL A 33 14.74 -6.22 14.83
CA VAL A 33 13.41 -6.22 15.46
C VAL A 33 13.59 -6.64 16.92
N PRO A 34 13.08 -5.86 17.89
CA PRO A 34 13.11 -6.24 19.30
C PRO A 34 12.53 -7.64 19.51
N ALA A 35 13.16 -8.44 20.36
CA ALA A 35 12.75 -9.83 20.54
C ALA A 35 11.28 -9.99 20.95
N ALA A 36 10.77 -9.06 21.78
CA ALA A 36 9.38 -9.04 22.21
C ALA A 36 8.39 -8.83 21.05
N GLU A 37 8.77 -8.03 20.05
CA GLU A 37 7.87 -7.65 18.93
C GLU A 37 8.09 -8.51 17.67
N ARG A 38 9.05 -9.43 17.72
CA ARG A 38 9.43 -10.24 16.56
C ARG A 38 8.27 -11.11 16.05
N ALA A 39 7.43 -11.61 16.95
CA ALA A 39 6.26 -12.39 16.57
C ALA A 39 5.22 -11.53 15.80
N VAL A 40 4.96 -10.32 16.25
CA VAL A 40 4.03 -9.37 15.59
C VAL A 40 4.60 -8.96 14.24
N PHE A 41 5.88 -8.67 14.16
CA PHE A 41 6.56 -8.32 12.92
C PHE A 41 6.38 -9.42 11.86
N TRP A 42 6.76 -10.67 12.16
CA TRP A 42 6.72 -11.76 11.18
C TRP A 42 5.32 -12.30 10.89
N ARG A 43 4.39 -12.28 11.86
CA ARG A 43 3.04 -12.84 11.69
C ARG A 43 2.01 -11.86 11.17
N VAL A 44 2.21 -10.57 11.37
CA VAL A 44 1.24 -9.54 10.99
C VAL A 44 1.82 -8.56 9.99
N LEU A 45 2.96 -7.95 10.32
CA LEU A 45 3.50 -6.84 9.52
C LEU A 45 4.02 -7.31 8.16
N VAL A 46 4.85 -8.35 8.14
CA VAL A 46 5.40 -8.89 6.88
C VAL A 46 4.30 -9.42 5.95
N PRO A 47 3.35 -10.29 6.39
CA PRO A 47 2.30 -10.73 5.50
C PRO A 47 1.39 -9.60 5.01
N SER A 48 1.09 -8.60 5.84
CA SER A 48 0.28 -7.45 5.41
C SER A 48 0.98 -6.62 4.35
N GLY A 49 2.29 -6.39 4.48
CA GLY A 49 3.09 -5.68 3.48
C GLY A 49 3.18 -6.45 2.15
N MET A 50 3.40 -7.77 2.22
CA MET A 50 3.42 -8.63 1.02
C MET A 50 2.07 -8.64 0.31
N LEU A 51 0.96 -8.76 1.06
CA LEU A 51 -0.39 -8.73 0.48
C LEU A 51 -0.70 -7.35 -0.13
N PHE A 52 -0.32 -6.27 0.55
CA PHE A 52 -0.44 -4.93 -0.01
C PHE A 52 0.28 -4.81 -1.36
N SER A 53 1.56 -5.20 -1.42
CA SER A 53 2.37 -5.13 -2.64
C SER A 53 1.81 -6.02 -3.77
N LEU A 54 1.34 -7.22 -3.43
CA LEU A 54 0.71 -8.13 -4.38
C LEU A 54 -0.57 -7.53 -4.97
N PHE A 55 -1.45 -6.98 -4.12
CA PHE A 55 -2.72 -6.42 -4.56
C PHE A 55 -2.55 -5.16 -5.39
N ASP A 56 -1.65 -4.27 -4.96
CA ASP A 56 -1.34 -3.05 -5.68
C ASP A 56 -0.73 -3.37 -7.06
N GLY A 57 0.22 -4.31 -7.10
CA GLY A 57 0.82 -4.81 -8.34
C GLY A 57 -0.21 -5.41 -9.29
N VAL A 58 -1.13 -6.24 -8.82
CA VAL A 58 -2.20 -6.82 -9.64
C VAL A 58 -3.14 -5.72 -10.17
N CYS A 59 -3.60 -4.82 -9.30
CA CYS A 59 -4.53 -3.77 -9.70
C CYS A 59 -3.92 -2.78 -10.69
N LEU A 60 -2.66 -2.41 -10.53
CA LEU A 60 -2.02 -1.42 -11.41
C LEU A 60 -1.39 -2.02 -12.67
N SER A 61 -1.14 -3.33 -12.71
CA SER A 61 -0.50 -3.99 -13.85
C SER A 61 -1.45 -4.87 -14.65
N ILE A 62 -2.17 -5.78 -13.99
CA ILE A 62 -3.00 -6.80 -14.67
C ILE A 62 -4.36 -6.22 -15.08
N VAL A 63 -4.99 -5.41 -14.23
CA VAL A 63 -6.33 -4.88 -14.51
C VAL A 63 -6.36 -4.02 -15.78
N PRO A 64 -5.45 -3.08 -16.03
CA PRO A 64 -5.41 -2.33 -17.29
C PRO A 64 -5.27 -3.21 -18.53
N VAL A 65 -4.46 -4.27 -18.43
CA VAL A 65 -4.30 -5.23 -19.53
C VAL A 65 -5.60 -5.99 -19.79
N PHE A 66 -6.27 -6.46 -18.74
CA PHE A 66 -7.55 -7.14 -18.82
C PHE A 66 -8.64 -6.23 -19.42
N GLU A 67 -8.72 -4.96 -19.00
CA GLU A 67 -9.68 -3.99 -19.54
C GLU A 67 -9.52 -3.79 -21.04
N VAL A 68 -8.29 -3.70 -21.54
CA VAL A 68 -8.01 -3.50 -22.96
C VAL A 68 -8.18 -4.79 -23.76
N GLN A 69 -7.68 -5.91 -23.28
CA GLN A 69 -7.63 -7.16 -24.05
C GLN A 69 -8.95 -7.93 -23.99
N ASP A 70 -9.54 -8.08 -22.83
CA ASP A 70 -10.71 -8.93 -22.61
C ASP A 70 -12.02 -8.14 -22.67
N LEU A 71 -12.09 -6.98 -22.00
CA LEU A 71 -13.28 -6.13 -22.03
C LEU A 71 -13.34 -5.21 -23.25
N LYS A 72 -12.31 -5.24 -24.13
CA LYS A 72 -12.24 -4.45 -25.36
C LYS A 72 -12.45 -2.95 -25.13
N VAL A 73 -12.02 -2.43 -24.02
CA VAL A 73 -12.10 -0.99 -23.71
C VAL A 73 -11.13 -0.25 -24.63
N THR A 74 -11.65 0.52 -25.57
CA THR A 74 -10.84 1.30 -26.52
C THR A 74 -10.48 2.69 -26.01
N ASN A 75 -11.19 3.16 -24.99
CA ASN A 75 -10.94 4.47 -24.39
C ASN A 75 -9.90 4.38 -23.27
N TYR A 76 -8.66 4.71 -23.58
CA TYR A 76 -7.55 4.71 -22.62
C TYR A 76 -7.77 5.65 -21.41
N ALA A 77 -8.64 6.66 -21.54
CA ALA A 77 -9.00 7.49 -20.40
C ALA A 77 -9.79 6.72 -19.33
N LEU A 78 -10.63 5.75 -19.75
CA LEU A 78 -11.35 4.87 -18.81
C LEU A 78 -10.37 3.92 -18.09
N VAL A 79 -9.42 3.37 -18.82
CA VAL A 79 -8.36 2.53 -18.22
C VAL A 79 -7.54 3.32 -17.20
N GLY A 80 -7.17 4.55 -17.53
CA GLY A 80 -6.50 5.45 -16.59
C GLY A 80 -7.37 5.84 -15.39
N ALA A 81 -8.68 6.01 -15.61
CA ALA A 81 -9.64 6.29 -14.54
C ALA A 81 -9.75 5.14 -13.53
N ALA A 82 -9.66 3.89 -13.97
CA ALA A 82 -9.65 2.73 -13.08
C ALA A 82 -8.45 2.77 -12.13
N GLY A 83 -7.24 2.99 -12.64
CA GLY A 83 -6.04 3.16 -11.81
C GLY A 83 -6.15 4.35 -10.85
N PHE A 84 -6.71 5.48 -11.30
CA PHE A 84 -6.97 6.63 -10.46
C PHE A 84 -7.94 6.29 -9.31
N LEU A 85 -9.03 5.57 -9.58
CA LEU A 85 -10.01 5.17 -8.58
C LEU A 85 -9.41 4.25 -7.51
N VAL A 86 -8.51 3.33 -7.90
CA VAL A 86 -7.77 2.48 -6.94
C VAL A 86 -6.98 3.33 -5.96
N LEU A 87 -6.15 4.23 -6.46
CA LEU A 87 -5.29 5.07 -5.62
C LEU A 87 -6.11 6.05 -4.77
N MET A 88 -7.13 6.66 -5.36
CA MET A 88 -8.02 7.61 -4.68
C MET A 88 -8.82 6.93 -3.57
N SER A 89 -9.38 5.74 -3.83
CA SER A 89 -10.13 4.99 -2.80
C SER A 89 -9.23 4.57 -1.65
N GLY A 90 -7.98 4.19 -1.92
CA GLY A 90 -6.97 3.91 -0.89
C GLY A 90 -6.66 5.13 -0.03
N ALA A 91 -6.43 6.28 -0.65
CA ALA A 91 -6.18 7.54 0.06
C ALA A 91 -7.41 7.98 0.89
N LEU A 92 -8.61 7.88 0.33
CA LEU A 92 -9.85 8.20 1.03
C LEU A 92 -10.09 7.27 2.22
N ALA A 93 -9.86 5.96 2.06
CA ALA A 93 -9.99 5.01 3.16
C ALA A 93 -9.04 5.34 4.32
N GLN A 94 -7.79 5.69 4.02
CA GLN A 94 -6.83 6.13 5.04
C GLN A 94 -7.28 7.40 5.75
N LEU A 95 -7.82 8.37 5.03
CA LEU A 95 -8.26 9.66 5.59
C LEU A 95 -9.51 9.50 6.45
N VAL A 96 -10.53 8.81 5.95
CA VAL A 96 -11.82 8.62 6.63
C VAL A 96 -11.65 7.75 7.88
N LEU A 97 -10.87 6.68 7.75
CA LEU A 97 -10.66 5.69 8.82
C LEU A 97 -9.34 5.93 9.59
N ARG A 98 -8.85 7.17 9.58
CA ARG A 98 -7.59 7.54 10.26
C ARG A 98 -7.58 7.24 11.76
N HIS A 99 -8.75 7.16 12.38
CA HIS A 99 -8.89 6.89 13.81
C HIS A 99 -8.90 5.40 14.17
N LEU A 100 -8.94 4.50 13.17
CA LEU A 100 -8.89 3.07 13.44
C LEU A 100 -7.53 2.68 13.99
N GLU A 101 -7.57 1.84 15.03
CA GLU A 101 -6.38 1.18 15.57
C GLU A 101 -5.72 0.30 14.51
N PRO A 102 -4.37 0.09 14.56
CA PRO A 102 -3.62 -0.63 13.52
C PRO A 102 -4.14 -2.04 13.25
N THR A 103 -4.35 -2.83 14.30
CA THR A 103 -4.77 -4.23 14.16
C THR A 103 -6.16 -4.37 13.54
N PRO A 104 -7.20 -3.68 14.02
CA PRO A 104 -8.50 -3.65 13.34
C PRO A 104 -8.42 -3.13 11.90
N ALA A 105 -7.59 -2.12 11.62
CA ALA A 105 -7.44 -1.57 10.27
C ALA A 105 -6.92 -2.63 9.29
N ILE A 106 -5.90 -3.40 9.68
CA ILE A 106 -5.39 -4.52 8.89
C ILE A 106 -6.48 -5.58 8.70
N GLY A 107 -7.18 -5.97 9.77
CA GLY A 107 -8.23 -6.98 9.72
C GLY A 107 -9.38 -6.60 8.78
N TRP A 108 -9.90 -5.38 8.90
CA TRP A 108 -10.94 -4.87 8.00
C TRP A 108 -10.43 -4.74 6.57
N GLY A 109 -9.21 -4.25 6.37
CA GLY A 109 -8.60 -4.16 5.06
C GLY A 109 -8.52 -5.54 4.38
N LEU A 110 -8.09 -6.58 5.07
CA LEU A 110 -8.04 -7.94 4.54
C LEU A 110 -9.43 -8.50 4.24
N ALA A 111 -10.41 -8.29 5.11
CA ALA A 111 -11.79 -8.73 4.87
C ALA A 111 -12.39 -8.06 3.62
N VAL A 112 -12.20 -6.75 3.47
CA VAL A 112 -12.64 -6.00 2.29
C VAL A 112 -11.91 -6.48 1.04
N ALA A 113 -10.61 -6.77 1.11
CA ALA A 113 -9.84 -7.35 0.01
C ALA A 113 -10.43 -8.69 -0.45
N CYS A 114 -10.76 -9.59 0.48
CA CYS A 114 -11.39 -10.88 0.13
C CYS A 114 -12.71 -10.67 -0.64
N VAL A 115 -13.57 -9.76 -0.19
CA VAL A 115 -14.83 -9.44 -0.87
C VAL A 115 -14.56 -8.87 -2.27
N ALA A 116 -13.60 -7.95 -2.39
CA ALA A 116 -13.22 -7.35 -3.65
C ALA A 116 -12.69 -8.40 -4.64
N PHE A 117 -11.87 -9.34 -4.19
CA PHE A 117 -11.36 -10.44 -5.05
C PHE A 117 -12.47 -11.35 -5.54
N VAL A 118 -13.43 -11.70 -4.69
CA VAL A 118 -14.61 -12.47 -5.10
C VAL A 118 -15.36 -11.70 -6.21
N GLY A 119 -15.51 -10.40 -6.06
CA GLY A 119 -16.15 -9.55 -7.06
C GLY A 119 -15.40 -9.55 -8.41
N VAL A 120 -14.07 -9.53 -8.41
CA VAL A 120 -13.26 -9.65 -9.65
C VAL A 120 -13.43 -11.04 -10.28
N ILE A 121 -13.34 -12.12 -9.47
CA ILE A 121 -13.48 -13.51 -9.93
C ILE A 121 -14.85 -13.74 -10.58
N VAL A 122 -15.91 -13.15 -10.04
CA VAL A 122 -17.27 -13.27 -10.59
C VAL A 122 -17.47 -12.32 -11.77
N GLY A 123 -16.96 -11.12 -11.69
CA GLY A 123 -17.15 -10.07 -12.70
C GLY A 123 -16.42 -10.34 -14.00
N ALA A 124 -15.22 -10.96 -13.94
CA ALA A 124 -14.43 -11.25 -15.13
C ALA A 124 -15.12 -12.21 -16.11
N PRO A 125 -15.57 -13.41 -15.71
CA PRO A 125 -16.28 -14.31 -16.61
C PRO A 125 -17.67 -13.79 -17.01
N ALA A 126 -18.32 -12.98 -16.17
CA ALA A 126 -19.59 -12.32 -16.49
C ALA A 126 -19.42 -11.14 -17.48
N GLN A 127 -18.20 -10.80 -17.85
CA GLN A 127 -17.84 -9.65 -18.69
C GLN A 127 -18.47 -8.32 -18.22
N SER A 128 -18.65 -8.19 -16.91
CA SER A 128 -19.25 -7.01 -16.29
C SER A 128 -18.17 -6.01 -15.90
N ALA A 129 -17.88 -5.07 -16.78
CA ALA A 129 -16.90 -4.00 -16.54
C ALA A 129 -17.23 -3.20 -15.25
N THR A 130 -18.51 -2.97 -14.98
CA THR A 130 -18.96 -2.25 -13.78
C THR A 130 -18.59 -3.01 -12.49
N LEU A 131 -18.84 -4.33 -12.48
CA LEU A 131 -18.52 -5.16 -11.30
C LEU A 131 -17.01 -5.26 -11.09
N VAL A 132 -16.25 -5.42 -12.17
CA VAL A 132 -14.77 -5.43 -12.10
C VAL A 132 -14.25 -4.08 -11.59
N LEU A 133 -14.71 -2.96 -12.15
CA LEU A 133 -14.28 -1.63 -11.74
C LEU A 133 -14.62 -1.34 -10.26
N ALA A 134 -15.85 -1.68 -9.82
CA ALA A 134 -16.24 -1.53 -8.43
C ALA A 134 -15.37 -2.36 -7.50
N SER A 135 -15.08 -3.61 -7.87
CA SER A 135 -14.24 -4.53 -7.10
C SER A 135 -12.79 -4.05 -7.01
N VAL A 136 -12.24 -3.57 -8.12
CA VAL A 136 -10.88 -3.02 -8.17
C VAL A 136 -10.77 -1.74 -7.32
N THR A 137 -11.78 -0.87 -7.38
CA THR A 137 -11.87 0.31 -6.52
C THR A 137 -11.92 -0.08 -5.03
N LEU A 138 -12.71 -1.10 -4.70
CA LEU A 138 -12.80 -1.63 -3.33
C LEU A 138 -11.46 -2.24 -2.86
N THR A 139 -10.73 -2.89 -3.77
CA THR A 139 -9.36 -3.38 -3.50
C THR A 139 -8.43 -2.23 -3.14
N GLY A 140 -8.51 -1.09 -3.83
CA GLY A 140 -7.74 0.11 -3.48
C GLY A 140 -8.01 0.58 -2.04
N ALA A 141 -9.28 0.65 -1.63
CA ALA A 141 -9.65 1.00 -0.25
C ALA A 141 -9.09 -0.02 0.76
N ALA A 142 -9.17 -1.32 0.46
CA ALA A 142 -8.60 -2.39 1.28
C ALA A 142 -7.09 -2.25 1.44
N CYS A 143 -6.36 -2.02 0.34
CA CYS A 143 -4.92 -1.76 0.34
C CYS A 143 -4.56 -0.55 1.20
N GLY A 144 -5.33 0.54 1.07
CA GLY A 144 -5.13 1.74 1.88
C GLY A 144 -5.23 1.47 3.38
N LEU A 145 -6.21 0.65 3.81
CA LEU A 145 -6.37 0.26 5.22
C LEU A 145 -5.24 -0.64 5.72
N VAL A 146 -4.87 -1.66 4.94
CA VAL A 146 -3.76 -2.57 5.28
C VAL A 146 -2.46 -1.80 5.39
N PHE A 147 -2.19 -0.92 4.43
CA PHE A 147 -0.98 -0.09 4.41
C PHE A 147 -0.92 0.85 5.62
N LYS A 148 -2.00 1.60 5.90
CA LYS A 148 -2.09 2.46 7.08
C LYS A 148 -1.89 1.66 8.37
N GLY A 149 -2.62 0.56 8.53
CA GLY A 149 -2.52 -0.27 9.72
C GLY A 149 -1.12 -0.85 9.91
N GLY A 150 -0.49 -1.31 8.83
CA GLY A 150 0.87 -1.82 8.85
C GLY A 150 1.89 -0.74 9.22
N LEU A 151 1.79 0.45 8.64
CA LEU A 151 2.68 1.57 8.94
C LEU A 151 2.53 2.06 10.39
N ASP A 152 1.29 2.20 10.87
CA ASP A 152 1.00 2.58 12.25
C ASP A 152 1.52 1.53 13.24
N LEU A 153 1.36 0.25 12.92
CA LEU A 153 1.89 -0.85 13.72
C LEU A 153 3.42 -0.83 13.75
N ALA A 154 4.06 -0.68 12.58
CA ALA A 154 5.52 -0.57 12.47
C ALA A 154 6.07 0.57 13.32
N THR A 155 5.42 1.74 13.30
CA THR A 155 5.85 2.89 14.10
C THR A 155 5.67 2.69 15.61
N ARG A 156 4.67 1.91 16.04
CA ARG A 156 4.43 1.59 17.45
C ARG A 156 5.44 0.59 18.01
N ILE A 157 5.81 -0.43 17.24
CA ILE A 157 6.74 -1.47 17.69
C ILE A 157 8.22 -1.07 17.54
N ALA A 158 8.51 -0.05 16.73
CA ALA A 158 9.88 0.40 16.50
C ALA A 158 10.36 1.31 17.63
N PRO A 159 11.52 1.03 18.23
CA PRO A 159 12.20 1.99 19.09
C PRO A 159 12.44 3.32 18.35
N PRO A 160 12.38 4.48 19.01
CA PRO A 160 12.51 5.79 18.36
C PRO A 160 13.73 5.92 17.44
N GLN A 161 14.87 5.32 17.85
CA GLN A 161 16.13 5.35 17.11
C GLN A 161 16.16 4.43 15.88
N ASP A 162 15.28 3.44 15.78
CA ASP A 162 15.27 2.43 14.72
C ASP A 162 13.99 2.49 13.84
N ARG A 163 13.10 3.47 14.08
CA ARG A 163 11.86 3.65 13.31
C ARG A 163 12.09 3.74 11.81
N GLY A 164 13.08 4.52 11.39
CA GLY A 164 13.40 4.66 9.96
C GLY A 164 13.81 3.35 9.31
N LYS A 165 14.57 2.49 10.02
CA LYS A 165 14.98 1.18 9.52
C LYS A 165 13.78 0.23 9.37
N LEU A 166 12.92 0.19 10.39
CA LEU A 166 11.76 -0.71 10.36
C LEU A 166 10.75 -0.30 9.29
N ILE A 167 10.51 1.01 9.14
CA ILE A 167 9.64 1.55 8.09
C ILE A 167 10.22 1.25 6.71
N SER A 168 11.53 1.47 6.48
CA SER A 168 12.16 1.13 5.20
C SER A 168 12.04 -0.37 4.89
N SER A 169 12.13 -1.22 5.89
CA SER A 169 11.97 -2.67 5.72
C SER A 169 10.54 -3.10 5.42
N TYR A 170 9.55 -2.26 5.72
CA TYR A 170 8.17 -2.50 5.36
C TYR A 170 7.88 -2.24 3.88
N TYR A 171 8.71 -1.37 3.25
CA TYR A 171 8.59 -1.03 1.82
C TYR A 171 9.40 -1.94 0.88
N VAL A 172 10.27 -2.80 1.40
CA VAL A 172 11.12 -3.73 0.63
C VAL A 172 10.53 -5.11 0.58
#